data_05b169166eecb73d7aaa52df41c00eba
#
_entry.id   05b169166eecb73d7aaa52df41c00eba
#
_cell.length_a   1.000
_cell.length_b   1.000
_cell.length_c   1.000
_cell.angle_alpha   90.00
_cell.angle_beta   90.00
_cell.angle_gamma   90.00
#
_symmetry.space_group_name_H-M   'P 1'
#
loop_
_entity.id
_entity.type
_entity.pdbx_description
1 polymer ?
#
loop_
_entity_poly.entity_id
_entity_poly.type
_entity_poly.pdbx_seq_one_letter_code
_entity_poly.pdbx_strand_id
1 'polypeptide(L)'
;MEDYNKMAHAVGSGFHMNPSPGNIKDGLITDAIKSAGACKKGGTAPVVDVLDYTEPATKAGLSLVCTPGNDVEATTGKAASGATLILFTTGLGTPTGNPVCPVIKIATNTKLANKMSDIIDINTGDIIDGIKTIEQMGEEILEYCIVAASGEVIPKAVQLQQDDFIPWKRGVSL
;
A
#
# COMPACT_ATOMS: atom_id res chain seq x y z
N MET A 1 15.03 9.96 -1.78
CA MET A 1 15.39 9.54 -0.39
C MET A 1 16.10 10.64 0.37
N GLU A 2 17.16 11.24 -0.21
CA GLU A 2 17.94 12.30 0.48
C GLU A 2 17.09 13.51 0.87
N ASP A 3 16.21 13.98 0.00
CA ASP A 3 15.34 15.14 0.27
C ASP A 3 14.33 14.85 1.37
N TYR A 4 13.78 13.63 1.44
CA TYR A 4 12.91 13.21 2.55
C TYR A 4 13.67 13.18 3.88
N ASN A 5 14.91 12.73 3.88
CA ASN A 5 15.75 12.73 5.07
C ASN A 5 16.02 14.17 5.54
N LYS A 6 16.37 15.07 4.63
CA LYS A 6 16.57 16.50 4.93
C LYS A 6 15.30 17.14 5.52
N MET A 7 14.14 16.87 4.93
CA MET A 7 12.86 17.39 5.43
C MET A 7 12.51 16.85 6.83
N ALA A 8 12.71 15.54 7.06
CA ALA A 8 12.46 14.94 8.37
C ALA A 8 13.35 15.57 9.44
N HIS A 9 14.65 15.73 9.18
CA HIS A 9 15.56 16.39 10.13
C HIS A 9 15.21 17.85 10.39
N ALA A 10 14.76 18.59 9.38
CA ALA A 10 14.37 19.98 9.52
C ALA A 10 13.19 20.21 10.51
N VAL A 11 12.36 19.18 10.72
CA VAL A 11 11.24 19.21 11.68
C VAL A 11 11.52 18.40 12.95
N GLY A 12 12.78 18.03 13.21
CA GLY A 12 13.18 17.27 14.39
C GLY A 12 12.80 15.79 14.37
N SER A 13 12.49 15.25 13.20
CA SER A 13 12.14 13.86 12.99
C SER A 13 13.26 13.12 12.25
N GLY A 14 13.08 11.84 11.95
CA GLY A 14 14.02 11.03 11.18
C GLY A 14 13.51 9.62 10.94
N PHE A 15 14.26 8.84 10.16
CA PHE A 15 13.90 7.46 9.83
C PHE A 15 13.82 6.53 11.07
N HIS A 16 14.44 6.90 12.18
CA HIS A 16 14.34 6.17 13.45
C HIS A 16 12.92 6.13 14.03
N MET A 17 12.02 7.01 13.57
CA MET A 17 10.61 7.01 13.96
C MET A 17 9.74 6.07 13.12
N ASN A 18 10.33 5.38 12.14
CA ASN A 18 9.67 4.37 11.32
C ASN A 18 10.51 3.07 11.32
N PRO A 19 9.97 1.92 11.67
CA PRO A 19 8.56 1.62 11.93
C PRO A 19 8.06 2.15 13.27
N SER A 20 6.73 2.27 13.40
CA SER A 20 6.11 2.69 14.67
C SER A 20 6.33 1.63 15.76
N PRO A 21 6.28 2.02 17.05
CA PRO A 21 6.42 1.06 18.17
C PRO A 21 5.43 -0.12 18.12
N GLY A 22 4.22 0.09 17.60
CA GLY A 22 3.24 -0.97 17.39
C GLY A 22 3.70 -2.03 16.41
N ASN A 23 4.28 -1.63 15.28
CA ASN A 23 4.83 -2.56 14.29
C ASN A 23 5.99 -3.39 14.87
N ILE A 24 6.85 -2.79 15.69
CA ILE A 24 7.95 -3.50 16.35
C ILE A 24 7.41 -4.53 17.34
N LYS A 25 6.42 -4.15 18.15
CA LYS A 25 5.75 -5.06 19.11
C LYS A 25 5.10 -6.26 18.42
N ASP A 26 4.56 -6.05 17.21
CA ASP A 26 3.89 -7.09 16.42
C ASP A 26 4.86 -7.93 15.55
N GLY A 27 6.16 -7.81 15.79
CA GLY A 27 7.18 -8.70 15.19
C GLY A 27 8.01 -8.09 14.07
N LEU A 28 7.84 -6.82 13.74
CA LEU A 28 8.73 -6.13 12.81
C LEU A 28 9.99 -5.69 13.56
N ILE A 29 11.05 -6.48 13.44
CA ILE A 29 12.25 -6.37 14.27
C ILE A 29 13.03 -5.07 13.99
N THR A 30 13.13 -4.66 12.72
CA THR A 30 13.88 -3.46 12.30
C THR A 30 13.26 -2.78 11.09
N ASP A 31 13.59 -1.51 10.88
CA ASP A 31 13.28 -0.73 9.68
C ASP A 31 13.89 -1.35 8.40
N ALA A 32 15.06 -1.99 8.52
CA ALA A 32 15.70 -2.70 7.41
C ALA A 32 14.83 -3.86 6.90
N ILE A 33 14.19 -4.62 7.78
CA ILE A 33 13.26 -5.70 7.41
C ILE A 33 12.04 -5.15 6.68
N LYS A 34 11.47 -4.04 7.16
CA LYS A 34 10.37 -3.36 6.50
C LYS A 34 10.75 -2.89 5.10
N SER A 35 11.90 -2.28 4.96
CA SER A 35 12.43 -1.78 3.68
C SER A 35 12.70 -2.91 2.68
N ALA A 36 13.31 -4.00 3.12
CA ALA A 36 13.57 -5.19 2.28
C ALA A 36 12.26 -5.81 1.76
N GLY A 37 11.24 -5.92 2.62
CA GLY A 37 9.90 -6.38 2.22
C GLY A 37 9.24 -5.46 1.20
N ALA A 38 9.35 -4.14 1.37
CA ALA A 38 8.83 -3.16 0.43
C ALA A 38 9.50 -3.26 -0.95
N CYS A 39 10.83 -3.41 -1.00
CA CYS A 39 11.57 -3.59 -2.26
C CYS A 39 11.13 -4.85 -3.02
N LYS A 40 10.90 -5.96 -2.31
CA LYS A 40 10.46 -7.22 -2.93
C LYS A 40 9.07 -7.15 -3.58
N LYS A 41 8.20 -6.25 -3.15
CA LYS A 41 6.88 -6.06 -3.78
C LYS A 41 6.95 -5.61 -5.23
N GLY A 42 8.05 -4.99 -5.65
CA GLY A 42 8.30 -4.63 -7.04
C GLY A 42 8.61 -5.82 -7.96
N GLY A 43 8.82 -7.02 -7.40
CA GLY A 43 9.19 -8.21 -8.16
C GLY A 43 10.54 -8.08 -8.85
N THR A 44 10.62 -8.58 -10.09
CA THR A 44 11.83 -8.56 -10.92
C THR A 44 11.75 -7.59 -12.10
N ALA A 45 10.64 -6.85 -12.22
CA ALA A 45 10.47 -5.88 -13.29
C ALA A 45 11.47 -4.71 -13.15
N PRO A 46 12.07 -4.23 -14.26
CA PRO A 46 12.94 -3.06 -14.19
C PRO A 46 12.15 -1.81 -13.81
N VAL A 47 12.71 -1.00 -12.93
CA VAL A 47 12.14 0.31 -12.59
C VAL A 47 12.41 1.26 -13.77
N VAL A 48 11.34 1.77 -14.39
CA VAL A 48 11.41 2.64 -15.56
C VAL A 48 11.34 4.12 -15.21
N ASP A 49 10.81 4.45 -14.01
CA ASP A 49 10.71 5.83 -13.55
C ASP A 49 10.67 5.95 -12.02
N VAL A 50 10.99 7.15 -11.53
CA VAL A 50 10.81 7.55 -10.13
C VAL A 50 10.07 8.87 -10.12
N LEU A 51 8.85 8.84 -9.65
CA LEU A 51 7.92 9.96 -9.67
C LEU A 51 7.92 10.69 -8.32
N ASP A 52 7.79 11.98 -8.36
CA ASP A 52 7.51 12.77 -7.17
C ASP A 52 6.05 12.59 -6.72
N TYR A 53 5.70 13.12 -5.55
CA TYR A 53 4.34 13.06 -5.03
C TYR A 53 3.36 13.72 -6.01
N THR A 54 2.33 12.98 -6.43
CA THR A 54 1.31 13.38 -7.41
C THR A 54 1.81 13.57 -8.85
N GLU A 55 3.07 13.27 -9.16
CA GLU A 55 3.57 13.34 -10.52
C GLU A 55 2.92 12.24 -11.39
N PRO A 56 2.36 12.58 -12.56
CA PRO A 56 1.68 11.60 -13.40
C PRO A 56 2.61 10.53 -13.96
N ALA A 57 2.20 9.27 -13.89
CA ALA A 57 2.90 8.16 -14.53
C ALA A 57 2.66 8.18 -16.04
N THR A 58 3.69 8.49 -16.82
CA THR A 58 3.61 8.62 -18.29
C THR A 58 4.32 7.51 -19.04
N LYS A 59 5.12 6.68 -18.35
CA LYS A 59 5.86 5.56 -18.93
C LYS A 59 5.21 4.24 -18.57
N ALA A 60 5.11 3.33 -19.54
CA ALA A 60 4.68 1.96 -19.27
C ALA A 60 5.77 1.19 -18.53
N GLY A 61 5.41 0.48 -17.48
CA GLY A 61 6.30 -0.33 -16.65
C GLY A 61 6.22 0.01 -15.17
N LEU A 62 7.18 -0.47 -14.37
CA LEU A 62 7.23 -0.25 -12.94
C LEU A 62 7.79 1.14 -12.62
N SER A 63 6.97 2.02 -12.08
CA SER A 63 7.39 3.31 -11.53
C SER A 63 7.36 3.30 -9.99
N LEU A 64 8.33 3.97 -9.36
CA LEU A 64 8.33 4.22 -7.92
C LEU A 64 7.76 5.61 -7.67
N VAL A 65 6.72 5.71 -6.83
CA VAL A 65 6.13 6.99 -6.45
C VAL A 65 6.58 7.36 -5.04
N CYS A 66 7.19 8.53 -4.90
CA CYS A 66 7.62 9.08 -3.61
C CYS A 66 6.39 9.56 -2.82
N THR A 67 6.03 8.85 -1.74
CA THR A 67 4.94 9.23 -0.85
C THR A 67 5.40 9.22 0.61
N PRO A 68 4.73 9.98 1.52
CA PRO A 68 4.86 9.71 2.96
C PRO A 68 4.38 8.29 3.29
N GLY A 69 4.79 7.77 4.45
CA GLY A 69 4.42 6.43 4.91
C GLY A 69 3.03 6.33 5.54
N ASN A 70 2.24 7.39 5.51
CA ASN A 70 0.86 7.39 5.98
C ASN A 70 -0.07 6.84 4.89
N ASP A 71 -1.02 6.00 5.29
CA ASP A 71 -1.89 5.27 4.37
C ASP A 71 -2.72 6.20 3.47
N VAL A 72 -3.34 7.23 4.04
CA VAL A 72 -4.25 8.12 3.32
C VAL A 72 -3.48 9.05 2.37
N GLU A 73 -2.39 9.68 2.82
CA GLU A 73 -1.57 10.51 1.93
C GLU A 73 -0.94 9.69 0.81
N ALA A 74 -0.53 8.43 1.10
CA ALA A 74 0.05 7.55 0.10
C ALA A 74 -0.96 7.12 -0.98
N THR A 75 -2.18 6.76 -0.59
CA THR A 75 -3.26 6.40 -1.55
C THR A 75 -3.70 7.61 -2.35
N THR A 76 -3.84 8.78 -1.71
CA THR A 76 -4.14 10.06 -2.38
C THR A 76 -3.08 10.39 -3.43
N GLY A 77 -1.78 10.27 -3.08
CA GLY A 77 -0.68 10.52 -4.00
C GLY A 77 -0.67 9.57 -5.20
N LYS A 78 -0.93 8.28 -4.97
CA LYS A 78 -1.03 7.29 -6.06
C LYS A 78 -2.20 7.54 -6.99
N ALA A 79 -3.37 7.85 -6.45
CA ALA A 79 -4.54 8.23 -7.24
C ALA A 79 -4.24 9.46 -8.12
N ALA A 80 -3.60 10.49 -7.55
CA ALA A 80 -3.19 11.68 -8.29
C ALA A 80 -2.11 11.40 -9.34
N SER A 81 -1.25 10.39 -9.14
CA SER A 81 -0.27 9.94 -10.13
C SER A 81 -0.88 9.10 -11.28
N GLY A 82 -2.19 8.86 -11.25
CA GLY A 82 -2.92 8.18 -12.32
C GLY A 82 -3.28 6.73 -12.03
N ALA A 83 -3.15 6.26 -10.77
CA ALA A 83 -3.62 4.93 -10.42
C ALA A 83 -5.14 4.81 -10.59
N THR A 84 -5.59 3.79 -11.31
CA THR A 84 -7.02 3.46 -11.50
C THR A 84 -7.50 2.38 -10.54
N LEU A 85 -6.58 1.67 -9.90
CA LEU A 85 -6.81 0.64 -8.90
C LEU A 85 -5.62 0.62 -7.93
N ILE A 86 -5.87 0.47 -6.63
CA ILE A 86 -4.82 0.38 -5.60
C ILE A 86 -4.90 -0.97 -4.90
N LEU A 87 -3.79 -1.70 -4.88
CA LEU A 87 -3.61 -2.90 -4.06
C LEU A 87 -2.95 -2.51 -2.74
N PHE A 88 -3.66 -2.67 -1.64
CA PHE A 88 -3.19 -2.29 -0.32
C PHE A 88 -2.91 -3.52 0.54
N THR A 89 -1.64 -3.86 0.71
CA THR A 89 -1.22 -4.98 1.57
C THR A 89 -1.09 -4.54 3.02
N THR A 90 -1.65 -5.29 3.96
CA THR A 90 -1.59 -4.96 5.39
C THR A 90 -1.46 -6.19 6.26
N GLY A 91 -0.70 -6.06 7.36
CA GLY A 91 -0.55 -7.11 8.38
C GLY A 91 -1.39 -6.86 9.63
N LEU A 92 -1.80 -5.60 9.89
CA LEU A 92 -2.60 -5.20 11.05
C LEU A 92 -4.03 -4.80 10.70
N GLY A 93 -4.27 -4.46 9.43
CA GLY A 93 -5.53 -3.95 8.94
C GLY A 93 -5.57 -2.41 8.90
N THR A 94 -6.26 -1.90 7.90
CA THR A 94 -6.57 -0.48 7.75
C THR A 94 -7.90 -0.34 7.03
N PRO A 95 -8.80 0.56 7.46
CA PRO A 95 -10.05 0.82 6.75
C PRO A 95 -9.84 1.70 5.50
N THR A 96 -8.67 2.32 5.34
CA THR A 96 -8.40 3.31 4.29
C THR A 96 -8.92 2.89 2.92
N GLY A 97 -9.74 3.75 2.31
CA GLY A 97 -10.16 3.70 0.93
C GLY A 97 -9.67 4.92 0.17
N ASN A 98 -10.28 5.20 -0.97
CA ASN A 98 -10.01 6.41 -1.73
C ASN A 98 -11.21 6.73 -2.64
N PRO A 99 -11.68 7.99 -2.71
CA PRO A 99 -12.87 8.37 -3.50
C PRO A 99 -12.62 8.39 -5.01
N VAL A 100 -11.36 8.39 -5.45
CA VAL A 100 -10.98 8.51 -6.87
C VAL A 100 -10.76 7.15 -7.52
N CYS A 101 -10.13 6.22 -6.80
CA CYS A 101 -9.89 4.88 -7.32
C CYS A 101 -10.12 3.79 -6.24
N PRO A 102 -10.66 2.64 -6.62
CA PRO A 102 -10.91 1.55 -5.69
C PRO A 102 -9.64 1.06 -5.00
N VAL A 103 -9.74 0.75 -3.71
CA VAL A 103 -8.65 0.16 -2.92
C VAL A 103 -9.01 -1.26 -2.53
N ILE A 104 -8.29 -2.24 -3.10
CA ILE A 104 -8.40 -3.67 -2.77
C ILE A 104 -7.52 -3.95 -1.56
N LYS A 105 -8.11 -4.47 -0.49
CA LYS A 105 -7.41 -4.80 0.75
C LYS A 105 -6.91 -6.24 0.74
N ILE A 106 -5.60 -6.41 0.94
CA ILE A 106 -4.94 -7.71 0.95
C ILE A 106 -4.35 -7.95 2.33
N ALA A 107 -4.90 -8.91 3.06
CA ALA A 107 -4.32 -9.35 4.34
C ALA A 107 -3.09 -10.23 4.09
N THR A 108 -2.02 -9.98 4.82
CA THR A 108 -0.78 -10.77 4.74
C THR A 108 -0.77 -11.97 5.69
N ASN A 109 -1.84 -12.18 6.46
CA ASN A 109 -2.02 -13.34 7.33
C ASN A 109 -3.50 -13.66 7.54
N THR A 110 -3.81 -14.93 7.73
CA THR A 110 -5.17 -15.46 7.90
C THR A 110 -5.85 -14.94 9.17
N LYS A 111 -5.08 -14.70 10.25
CA LYS A 111 -5.63 -14.15 11.49
C LYS A 111 -6.27 -12.78 11.25
N LEU A 112 -5.62 -11.92 10.48
CA LEU A 112 -6.16 -10.61 10.10
C LEU A 112 -7.37 -10.76 9.19
N ALA A 113 -7.26 -11.60 8.14
CA ALA A 113 -8.36 -11.82 7.20
C ALA A 113 -9.66 -12.25 7.91
N ASN A 114 -9.54 -13.16 8.89
CA ASN A 114 -10.66 -13.62 9.67
C ASN A 114 -11.21 -12.55 10.65
N LYS A 115 -10.31 -11.77 11.27
CA LYS A 115 -10.68 -10.73 12.24
C LYS A 115 -11.38 -9.54 11.58
N MET A 116 -10.98 -9.19 10.37
CA MET A 116 -11.45 -8.02 9.63
C MET A 116 -12.03 -8.42 8.27
N SER A 117 -12.80 -9.49 8.25
CA SER A 117 -13.41 -10.05 7.04
C SER A 117 -14.37 -9.11 6.33
N ASP A 118 -14.88 -8.11 7.02
CA ASP A 118 -15.70 -7.02 6.49
C ASP A 118 -14.91 -5.98 5.67
N ILE A 119 -13.58 -5.88 5.89
CA ILE A 119 -12.71 -4.90 5.23
C ILE A 119 -11.76 -5.58 4.22
N ILE A 120 -11.32 -6.81 4.51
CA ILE A 120 -10.30 -7.51 3.71
C ILE A 120 -10.95 -8.21 2.50
N ASP A 121 -10.44 -7.93 1.32
CA ASP A 121 -10.89 -8.55 0.06
C ASP A 121 -10.20 -9.88 -0.20
N ILE A 122 -8.86 -9.95 0.00
CA ILE A 122 -8.03 -11.11 -0.34
C ILE A 122 -7.18 -11.53 0.86
N ASN A 123 -7.13 -12.86 1.13
CA ASN A 123 -6.27 -13.45 2.17
C ASN A 123 -5.02 -14.09 1.55
N THR A 124 -3.87 -13.46 1.63
CA THR A 124 -2.59 -14.07 1.23
C THR A 124 -1.93 -14.90 2.34
N GLY A 125 -2.53 -14.94 3.54
CA GLY A 125 -2.13 -15.85 4.61
C GLY A 125 -2.17 -17.32 4.21
N ASP A 126 -3.01 -17.68 3.25
CA ASP A 126 -3.10 -19.02 2.67
C ASP A 126 -1.75 -19.56 2.14
N ILE A 127 -0.84 -18.67 1.75
CA ILE A 127 0.54 -19.04 1.35
C ILE A 127 1.33 -19.51 2.58
N ILE A 128 1.22 -18.77 3.69
CA ILE A 128 1.92 -19.08 4.94
C ILE A 128 1.36 -20.38 5.55
N ASP A 129 0.05 -20.57 5.43
CA ASP A 129 -0.67 -21.75 5.93
C ASP A 129 -0.47 -23.00 5.03
N GLY A 130 0.26 -22.86 3.90
CA GLY A 130 0.55 -23.94 2.96
C GLY A 130 -0.65 -24.42 2.13
N ILE A 131 -1.71 -23.62 2.06
CA ILE A 131 -2.95 -23.92 1.32
C ILE A 131 -2.78 -23.60 -0.17
N LYS A 132 -2.05 -22.50 -0.48
CA LYS A 132 -1.80 -22.04 -1.86
C LYS A 132 -0.33 -21.76 -2.10
N THR A 133 0.11 -21.90 -3.34
CA THR A 133 1.43 -21.41 -3.75
C THR A 133 1.41 -19.91 -4.02
N ILE A 134 2.59 -19.30 -4.14
CA ILE A 134 2.73 -17.88 -4.49
C ILE A 134 2.14 -17.61 -5.88
N GLU A 135 2.36 -18.52 -6.82
CA GLU A 135 1.86 -18.44 -8.21
C GLU A 135 0.33 -18.48 -8.24
N GLN A 136 -0.29 -19.44 -7.54
CA GLN A 136 -1.75 -19.54 -7.45
C GLN A 136 -2.37 -18.29 -6.83
N MET A 137 -1.77 -17.76 -5.78
CA MET A 137 -2.23 -16.52 -5.16
C MET A 137 -2.03 -15.33 -6.08
N GLY A 138 -0.95 -15.29 -6.85
CA GLY A 138 -0.69 -14.23 -7.83
C GLY A 138 -1.76 -14.21 -8.94
N GLU A 139 -2.16 -15.37 -9.45
CA GLU A 139 -3.25 -15.51 -10.42
C GLU A 139 -4.59 -15.06 -9.84
N GLU A 140 -4.91 -15.44 -8.62
CA GLU A 140 -6.13 -15.02 -7.91
C GLU A 140 -6.20 -13.50 -7.70
N ILE A 141 -5.07 -12.88 -7.30
CA ILE A 141 -4.99 -11.43 -7.17
C ILE A 141 -5.21 -10.74 -8.51
N LEU A 142 -4.58 -11.24 -9.58
CA LEU A 142 -4.74 -10.68 -10.92
C LEU A 142 -6.19 -10.79 -11.40
N GLU A 143 -6.82 -11.95 -11.23
CA GLU A 143 -8.23 -12.16 -11.60
C GLU A 143 -9.14 -11.21 -10.81
N TYR A 144 -8.92 -11.08 -9.49
CA TYR A 144 -9.68 -10.14 -8.69
C TYR A 144 -9.50 -8.69 -9.17
N CYS A 145 -8.30 -8.29 -9.59
CA CYS A 145 -8.06 -6.98 -10.16
C CYS A 145 -8.86 -6.75 -11.45
N ILE A 146 -8.93 -7.77 -12.32
CA ILE A 146 -9.65 -7.69 -13.59
C ILE A 146 -11.16 -7.53 -13.34
N VAL A 147 -11.75 -8.36 -12.48
CA VAL A 147 -13.19 -8.29 -12.18
C VAL A 147 -13.56 -7.04 -11.39
N ALA A 148 -12.66 -6.53 -10.54
CA ALA A 148 -12.85 -5.25 -9.87
C ALA A 148 -12.76 -4.06 -10.85
N ALA A 149 -11.82 -4.10 -11.79
CA ALA A 149 -11.67 -3.07 -12.81
C ALA A 149 -12.83 -3.05 -13.82
N SER A 150 -13.44 -4.21 -14.09
CA SER A 150 -14.64 -4.31 -14.95
C SER A 150 -15.93 -3.89 -14.23
N GLY A 151 -15.90 -3.71 -12.90
CA GLY A 151 -17.06 -3.40 -12.10
C GLY A 151 -17.94 -4.60 -11.73
N GLU A 152 -17.51 -5.82 -12.05
CA GLU A 152 -18.23 -7.06 -11.68
C GLU A 152 -18.15 -7.33 -10.18
N VAL A 153 -17.03 -6.94 -9.56
CA VAL A 153 -16.84 -7.00 -8.11
C VAL A 153 -16.55 -5.59 -7.58
N ILE A 154 -17.23 -5.22 -6.52
CA ILE A 154 -16.99 -3.94 -5.84
C ILE A 154 -16.13 -4.22 -4.60
N PRO A 155 -14.89 -3.67 -4.51
CA PRO A 155 -14.05 -3.82 -3.31
C PRO A 155 -14.75 -3.35 -2.04
N LYS A 156 -14.48 -4.01 -0.92
CA LYS A 156 -15.15 -3.74 0.36
C LYS A 156 -14.98 -2.30 0.84
N ALA A 157 -13.81 -1.70 0.61
CA ALA A 157 -13.59 -0.29 0.94
C ALA A 157 -14.59 0.64 0.23
N VAL A 158 -14.92 0.35 -1.04
CA VAL A 158 -15.95 1.10 -1.79
C VAL A 158 -17.35 0.83 -1.25
N GLN A 159 -17.69 -0.45 -0.97
CA GLN A 159 -18.98 -0.82 -0.39
C GLN A 159 -19.23 -0.13 0.96
N LEU A 160 -18.17 0.05 1.75
CA LEU A 160 -18.20 0.69 3.06
C LEU A 160 -18.08 2.22 2.99
N GLN A 161 -17.99 2.79 1.78
CA GLN A 161 -17.83 4.24 1.56
C GLN A 161 -16.63 4.82 2.30
N GLN A 162 -15.49 4.11 2.26
CA GLN A 162 -14.23 4.57 2.81
C GLN A 162 -13.57 5.54 1.82
N ASP A 163 -13.92 6.81 1.93
CA ASP A 163 -13.56 7.87 1.00
C ASP A 163 -12.50 8.80 1.60
N ASP A 164 -11.43 8.20 2.12
CA ASP A 164 -10.33 8.96 2.73
C ASP A 164 -9.51 9.70 1.66
N PHE A 165 -9.32 11.00 1.85
CA PHE A 165 -8.54 11.82 0.93
C PHE A 165 -7.79 12.91 1.69
N ILE A 166 -6.47 12.78 1.81
CA ILE A 166 -5.60 13.76 2.45
C ILE A 166 -4.40 14.02 1.52
N PRO A 167 -4.31 15.20 0.86
CA PRO A 167 -3.12 15.56 0.11
C PRO A 167 -1.97 15.88 1.05
N TRP A 168 -0.78 15.35 0.76
CA TRP A 168 0.42 15.68 1.50
C TRP A 168 1.01 17.00 1.03
N LYS A 169 1.35 17.85 1.98
CA LYS A 169 2.06 19.11 1.75
C LYS A 169 3.48 19.00 2.26
N ARG A 170 4.45 19.37 1.43
CA ARG A 170 5.84 19.50 1.87
C ARG A 170 5.98 20.67 2.85
N GLY A 171 6.74 20.47 3.93
CA GLY A 171 6.98 21.46 4.96
C GLY A 171 5.99 21.37 6.12
N VAL A 172 6.02 22.37 7.00
CA VAL A 172 5.14 22.43 8.17
C VAL A 172 3.74 22.85 7.73
N SER A 173 2.73 22.08 8.17
CA SER A 173 1.33 22.48 8.05
C SER A 173 0.96 23.32 9.28
N LEU A 174 0.38 24.48 9.06
CA LEU A 174 -0.12 25.36 10.12
C LEU A 174 -1.51 24.93 10.57
#